data_c9e04a4f12ac12bf73e257b406990db5
#
_entry.id   c9e04a4f12ac12bf73e257b406990db5
#
_cell.length_a   1.000
_cell.length_b   1.000
_cell.length_c   1.000
_cell.angle_alpha   90.00
_cell.angle_beta   90.00
_cell.angle_gamma   90.00
#
_symmetry.space_group_name_H-M   'P 1'
#
loop_
_entity.id
_entity.type
_entity.pdbx_description
1 polymer ?
#
loop_
_entity_poly.entity_id
_entity_poly.type
_entity_poly.pdbx_seq_one_letter_code
_entity_poly.pdbx_strand_id
1 'polypeptide(L)'
;MEREGFSRADWRTSGSKRLQARFISIAGYRLISVLGATLRWRTEGLEHYDAIVASGRQPVMAFWHGRILPATYYFRRRGIVVITSENFDGEWIAGIIERFGYGTARGSTSRGARKALLQLTRDMAAGKPAGFTLDGPRGPVNIAQPGAVWLAKATGNPVLPFHLEASRHWTLGSWDRTQIPKPFATVALVVGEPFSVPADANESQIEAARRSLEERLAALKTRALALLRRANSA
;
A
#
# COMPACT_ATOMS: atom_id res chain seq x y z
N MET A 1 -34.27 -14.91 -14.32
CA MET A 1 -33.67 -13.73 -14.97
C MET A 1 -32.20 -13.75 -14.61
N GLU A 2 -31.42 -14.47 -15.44
CA GLU A 2 -29.98 -14.71 -15.25
C GLU A 2 -29.23 -13.38 -15.44
N ARG A 3 -28.45 -13.01 -14.44
CA ARG A 3 -27.48 -11.91 -14.59
C ARG A 3 -26.32 -12.45 -15.41
N GLU A 4 -26.26 -12.04 -16.65
CA GLU A 4 -25.13 -12.32 -17.56
C GLU A 4 -23.81 -11.96 -16.85
N GLY A 5 -23.01 -12.98 -16.61
CA GLY A 5 -21.64 -12.85 -16.12
C GLY A 5 -20.77 -12.17 -17.18
N PHE A 6 -20.52 -10.89 -17.04
CA PHE A 6 -19.55 -10.18 -17.85
C PHE A 6 -18.17 -10.87 -17.75
N SER A 7 -17.75 -11.49 -18.83
CA SER A 7 -16.48 -12.20 -18.95
C SER A 7 -15.31 -11.27 -18.59
N ARG A 8 -14.44 -11.71 -17.68
CA ARG A 8 -13.24 -10.99 -17.19
C ARG A 8 -12.20 -10.63 -18.28
N ALA A 9 -12.38 -11.13 -19.52
CA ALA A 9 -11.43 -10.98 -20.62
C ALA A 9 -11.76 -9.84 -21.60
N ASP A 10 -13.01 -9.37 -21.66
CA ASP A 10 -13.50 -8.51 -22.75
C ASP A 10 -12.90 -7.10 -22.83
N TRP A 11 -12.49 -6.50 -21.69
CA TRP A 11 -11.97 -5.14 -21.71
C TRP A 11 -10.56 -5.05 -22.34
N ARG A 12 -9.75 -6.11 -22.28
CA ARG A 12 -8.38 -6.14 -22.83
C ARG A 12 -8.38 -6.16 -24.35
N THR A 13 -9.42 -6.71 -24.96
CA THR A 13 -9.59 -6.78 -26.42
C THR A 13 -10.20 -5.50 -27.01
N SER A 14 -10.92 -4.73 -26.17
CA SER A 14 -11.56 -3.47 -26.60
C SER A 14 -10.57 -2.31 -26.63
N GLY A 15 -10.31 -1.76 -27.83
CA GLY A 15 -9.46 -0.57 -28.01
C GLY A 15 -9.97 0.65 -27.26
N SER A 16 -11.29 0.87 -27.23
CA SER A 16 -11.93 1.99 -26.52
C SER A 16 -11.72 1.89 -25.00
N LYS A 17 -11.88 0.72 -24.40
CA LYS A 17 -11.65 0.52 -22.95
C LYS A 17 -10.18 0.70 -22.56
N ARG A 18 -9.25 0.25 -23.40
CA ARG A 18 -7.82 0.51 -23.17
C ARG A 18 -7.49 2.00 -23.23
N LEU A 19 -8.05 2.71 -24.19
CA LEU A 19 -7.89 4.17 -24.29
C LEU A 19 -8.49 4.87 -23.06
N GLN A 20 -9.69 4.46 -22.64
CA GLN A 20 -10.35 4.96 -21.43
C GLN A 20 -9.49 4.75 -20.19
N ALA A 21 -8.96 3.54 -19.95
CA ALA A 21 -8.08 3.24 -18.84
C ALA A 21 -6.82 4.13 -18.85
N ARG A 22 -6.25 4.37 -20.05
CA ARG A 22 -5.09 5.25 -20.23
C ARG A 22 -5.42 6.71 -19.86
N PHE A 23 -6.56 7.24 -20.30
CA PHE A 23 -6.99 8.59 -19.95
C PHE A 23 -7.24 8.73 -18.45
N ILE A 24 -7.98 7.80 -17.84
CA ILE A 24 -8.24 7.79 -16.39
C ILE A 24 -6.91 7.75 -15.63
N SER A 25 -5.96 6.93 -16.07
CA SER A 25 -4.67 6.82 -15.38
C SER A 25 -3.83 8.11 -15.49
N ILE A 26 -3.85 8.81 -16.63
CA ILE A 26 -3.16 10.10 -16.80
C ILE A 26 -3.83 11.17 -15.92
N ALA A 27 -5.16 11.28 -15.97
CA ALA A 27 -5.90 12.24 -15.18
C ALA A 27 -5.72 12.00 -13.66
N GLY A 28 -5.83 10.74 -13.22
CA GLY A 28 -5.61 10.36 -11.83
C GLY A 28 -4.18 10.66 -11.35
N TYR A 29 -3.17 10.33 -12.16
CA TYR A 29 -1.78 10.68 -11.85
C TYR A 29 -1.60 12.20 -11.68
N ARG A 30 -2.14 13.01 -12.62
CA ARG A 30 -2.04 14.47 -12.55
C ARG A 30 -2.74 15.03 -11.33
N LEU A 31 -3.96 14.56 -11.05
CA LEU A 31 -4.73 15.00 -9.89
C LEU A 31 -4.00 14.69 -8.57
N ILE A 32 -3.51 13.45 -8.40
CA ILE A 32 -2.77 13.04 -7.21
C ILE A 32 -1.45 13.82 -7.12
N SER A 33 -0.78 14.09 -8.25
CA SER A 33 0.48 14.85 -8.27
C SER A 33 0.26 16.30 -7.81
N VAL A 34 -0.76 16.98 -8.33
CA VAL A 34 -1.10 18.36 -7.95
C VAL A 34 -1.51 18.40 -6.47
N LEU A 35 -2.42 17.53 -6.05
CA LEU A 35 -2.84 17.46 -4.67
C LEU A 35 -1.64 17.18 -3.73
N GLY A 36 -0.85 16.17 -4.06
CA GLY A 36 0.31 15.76 -3.25
C GLY A 36 1.37 16.86 -3.14
N ALA A 37 1.57 17.67 -4.19
CA ALA A 37 2.50 18.79 -4.17
C ALA A 37 2.07 19.92 -3.22
N THR A 38 0.78 20.02 -2.89
CA THR A 38 0.27 21.00 -1.91
C THR A 38 0.41 20.54 -0.47
N LEU A 39 0.66 19.25 -0.21
CA LEU A 39 0.68 18.68 1.14
C LEU A 39 1.95 19.08 1.88
N ARG A 40 1.80 19.35 3.17
CA ARG A 40 2.90 19.56 4.11
C ARG A 40 3.17 18.26 4.85
N TRP A 41 4.43 17.87 4.97
CA TRP A 41 4.80 16.59 5.55
C TRP A 41 5.43 16.75 6.93
N ARG A 42 5.02 15.91 7.87
CA ARG A 42 5.68 15.69 9.16
C ARG A 42 6.00 14.22 9.25
N THR A 43 7.25 13.89 9.44
CA THR A 43 7.72 12.50 9.39
C THR A 43 8.41 12.11 10.69
N GLU A 44 8.25 10.85 11.08
CA GLU A 44 8.88 10.24 12.24
C GLU A 44 9.23 8.79 11.90
N GLY A 45 10.44 8.33 12.26
CA GLY A 45 10.88 6.93 12.07
C GLY A 45 11.32 6.57 10.65
N LEU A 46 11.56 7.53 9.75
CA LEU A 46 12.03 7.23 8.38
C LEU A 46 13.38 6.53 8.37
N GLU A 47 14.21 6.74 9.38
CA GLU A 47 15.50 6.09 9.59
C GLU A 47 15.40 4.55 9.59
N HIS A 48 14.25 3.98 9.97
CA HIS A 48 14.02 2.55 9.89
C HIS A 48 14.00 2.04 8.44
N TYR A 49 13.39 2.78 7.53
CA TYR A 49 13.42 2.46 6.10
C TYR A 49 14.85 2.52 5.55
N ASP A 50 15.54 3.62 5.84
CA ASP A 50 16.89 3.87 5.33
C ASP A 50 17.89 2.84 5.88
N ALA A 51 17.78 2.46 7.15
CA ALA A 51 18.60 1.42 7.77
C ALA A 51 18.41 0.04 7.13
N ILE A 52 17.17 -0.35 6.79
CA ILE A 52 16.91 -1.62 6.09
C ILE A 52 17.58 -1.61 4.72
N VAL A 53 17.41 -0.54 3.94
CA VAL A 53 18.00 -0.44 2.60
C VAL A 53 19.52 -0.40 2.67
N ALA A 54 20.09 0.34 3.62
CA ALA A 54 21.55 0.41 3.85
C ALA A 54 22.14 -0.95 4.25
N SER A 55 21.36 -1.84 4.88
CA SER A 55 21.81 -3.21 5.19
C SER A 55 21.77 -4.18 3.99
N GLY A 56 21.40 -3.70 2.79
CA GLY A 56 21.24 -4.51 1.59
C GLY A 56 19.92 -5.31 1.54
N ARG A 57 19.05 -5.15 2.54
CA ARG A 57 17.73 -5.80 2.60
C ARG A 57 16.66 -4.88 2.02
N GLN A 58 15.47 -5.43 1.79
CA GLN A 58 14.34 -4.67 1.27
C GLN A 58 13.16 -4.72 2.25
N PRO A 59 12.50 -3.58 2.56
CA PRO A 59 11.36 -3.60 3.46
C PRO A 59 10.11 -4.21 2.81
N VAL A 60 9.37 -5.03 3.57
CA VAL A 60 7.98 -5.37 3.29
C VAL A 60 7.12 -4.31 3.97
N MET A 61 6.79 -3.26 3.23
CA MET A 61 6.06 -2.10 3.72
C MET A 61 4.59 -2.45 3.96
N ALA A 62 4.05 -2.16 5.14
CA ALA A 62 2.73 -2.61 5.58
C ALA A 62 1.91 -1.46 6.16
N PHE A 63 0.69 -1.22 5.64
CA PHE A 63 -0.19 -0.14 6.05
C PHE A 63 -1.67 -0.43 5.70
N TRP A 64 -2.60 0.45 6.12
CA TRP A 64 -4.01 0.29 5.84
C TRP A 64 -4.43 0.87 4.49
N HIS A 65 -5.32 0.20 3.77
CA HIS A 65 -5.81 0.58 2.44
C HIS A 65 -6.37 2.00 2.41
N GLY A 66 -7.11 2.40 3.44
CA GLY A 66 -7.68 3.74 3.52
C GLY A 66 -6.67 4.90 3.56
N ARG A 67 -5.37 4.63 3.55
CA ARG A 67 -4.27 5.62 3.52
C ARG A 67 -3.44 5.55 2.24
N ILE A 68 -3.93 4.84 1.22
CA ILE A 68 -3.19 4.56 -0.03
C ILE A 68 -2.81 5.84 -0.79
N LEU A 69 -3.69 6.85 -0.83
CA LEU A 69 -3.48 8.04 -1.66
C LEU A 69 -2.25 8.87 -1.21
N PRO A 70 -2.15 9.31 0.06
CA PRO A 70 -0.95 10.02 0.51
C PRO A 70 0.29 9.11 0.51
N ALA A 71 0.17 7.81 0.79
CA ALA A 71 1.27 6.86 0.71
C ALA A 71 1.85 6.78 -0.70
N THR A 72 1.00 6.68 -1.73
CA THR A 72 1.42 6.63 -3.14
C THR A 72 2.25 7.86 -3.53
N TYR A 73 1.83 9.04 -3.10
CA TYR A 73 2.57 10.26 -3.41
C TYR A 73 3.90 10.36 -2.62
N TYR A 74 3.89 10.03 -1.32
CA TYR A 74 5.09 10.15 -0.48
C TYR A 74 6.20 9.21 -0.92
N PHE A 75 5.89 7.94 -1.11
CA PHE A 75 6.86 6.90 -1.45
C PHE A 75 7.11 6.75 -2.97
N ARG A 76 6.70 7.72 -3.78
CA ARG A 76 6.95 7.69 -5.24
C ARG A 76 8.43 7.57 -5.58
N ARG A 77 8.73 6.97 -6.73
CA ARG A 77 10.10 6.80 -7.29
C ARG A 77 11.06 5.98 -6.40
N ARG A 78 10.51 5.14 -5.52
CA ARG A 78 11.31 4.22 -4.68
C ARG A 78 11.32 2.79 -5.22
N GLY A 79 10.74 2.52 -6.39
CA GLY A 79 10.71 1.20 -7.01
C GLY A 79 9.88 0.15 -6.26
N ILE A 80 9.03 0.56 -5.32
CA ILE A 80 8.20 -0.33 -4.52
C ILE A 80 7.25 -1.10 -5.43
N VAL A 81 7.19 -2.42 -5.29
CA VAL A 81 6.26 -3.27 -6.03
C VAL A 81 5.02 -3.56 -5.18
N VAL A 82 3.83 -3.34 -5.74
CA VAL A 82 2.56 -3.56 -5.05
C VAL A 82 1.66 -4.52 -5.83
N ILE A 83 0.72 -5.16 -5.13
CA ILE A 83 -0.25 -6.06 -5.76
C ILE A 83 -1.41 -5.24 -6.33
N THR A 84 -1.75 -5.48 -7.60
CA THR A 84 -2.91 -4.87 -8.26
C THR A 84 -3.83 -5.94 -8.85
N SER A 85 -5.14 -5.62 -8.92
CA SER A 85 -6.14 -6.50 -9.52
C SER A 85 -5.94 -6.64 -11.04
N GLU A 86 -6.41 -7.76 -11.60
CA GLU A 86 -6.40 -8.00 -13.05
C GLU A 86 -7.66 -7.46 -13.76
N ASN A 87 -8.64 -6.89 -13.04
CA ASN A 87 -9.84 -6.30 -13.62
C ASN A 87 -9.56 -4.91 -14.24
N PHE A 88 -10.59 -4.32 -14.86
CA PHE A 88 -10.49 -3.01 -15.49
C PHE A 88 -10.05 -1.90 -14.51
N ASP A 89 -10.58 -1.92 -13.27
CA ASP A 89 -10.18 -0.93 -12.25
C ASP A 89 -8.72 -1.09 -11.87
N GLY A 90 -8.24 -2.32 -11.70
CA GLY A 90 -6.83 -2.62 -11.46
C GLY A 90 -5.91 -2.13 -12.57
N GLU A 91 -6.39 -2.04 -13.82
CA GLU A 91 -5.59 -1.56 -14.94
C GLU A 91 -5.29 -0.07 -14.87
N TRP A 92 -6.33 0.78 -14.69
CA TRP A 92 -6.07 2.21 -14.62
C TRP A 92 -5.40 2.61 -13.29
N ILE A 93 -5.67 1.89 -12.18
CA ILE A 93 -4.94 2.06 -10.92
C ILE A 93 -3.46 1.74 -11.12
N ALA A 94 -3.12 0.60 -11.74
CA ALA A 94 -1.74 0.26 -12.07
C ALA A 94 -1.08 1.33 -12.93
N GLY A 95 -1.78 1.81 -13.97
CA GLY A 95 -1.28 2.90 -14.80
C GLY A 95 -1.03 4.21 -14.04
N ILE A 96 -1.76 4.50 -12.95
CA ILE A 96 -1.48 5.64 -12.07
C ILE A 96 -0.19 5.40 -11.28
N ILE A 97 -0.10 4.27 -10.57
CA ILE A 97 1.01 4.01 -9.64
C ILE A 97 2.33 3.78 -10.38
N GLU A 98 2.30 3.17 -11.57
CA GLU A 98 3.48 3.01 -12.42
C GLU A 98 4.07 4.37 -12.83
N ARG A 99 3.24 5.38 -13.08
CA ARG A 99 3.70 6.76 -13.34
C ARG A 99 4.34 7.41 -12.13
N PHE A 100 3.99 6.96 -10.93
CA PHE A 100 4.68 7.35 -9.69
C PHE A 100 5.97 6.56 -9.42
N GLY A 101 6.34 5.63 -10.31
CA GLY A 101 7.57 4.84 -10.19
C GLY A 101 7.42 3.58 -9.33
N TYR A 102 6.19 3.09 -9.18
CA TYR A 102 5.93 1.78 -8.58
C TYR A 102 6.00 0.66 -9.62
N GLY A 103 6.35 -0.53 -9.17
CA GLY A 103 6.11 -1.76 -9.91
C GLY A 103 4.77 -2.38 -9.54
N THR A 104 4.23 -3.25 -10.41
CA THR A 104 2.97 -3.95 -10.14
C THR A 104 3.11 -5.46 -10.30
N ALA A 105 2.67 -6.22 -9.29
CA ALA A 105 2.45 -7.65 -9.36
C ALA A 105 0.95 -7.92 -9.52
N ARG A 106 0.55 -8.64 -10.56
CA ARG A 106 -0.86 -8.86 -10.89
C ARG A 106 -1.44 -10.08 -10.18
N GLY A 107 -2.51 -9.89 -9.40
CA GLY A 107 -3.26 -10.97 -8.76
C GLY A 107 -3.94 -10.55 -7.46
N SER A 108 -5.27 -10.70 -7.38
CA SER A 108 -6.07 -10.33 -6.19
C SER A 108 -6.99 -11.45 -5.69
N THR A 109 -7.06 -12.59 -6.38
CA THR A 109 -7.85 -13.75 -5.97
C THR A 109 -6.94 -14.85 -5.41
N SER A 110 -7.48 -15.88 -4.75
CA SER A 110 -6.70 -16.95 -4.11
C SER A 110 -5.60 -17.55 -5.01
N ARG A 111 -5.89 -17.86 -6.27
CA ARG A 111 -4.90 -18.32 -7.24
C ARG A 111 -3.97 -17.19 -7.70
N GLY A 112 -4.50 -16.00 -7.92
CA GLY A 112 -3.75 -14.81 -8.28
C GLY A 112 -2.86 -14.30 -7.15
N ALA A 113 -3.28 -14.43 -5.89
CA ALA A 113 -2.49 -14.05 -4.73
C ALA A 113 -1.18 -14.83 -4.62
N ARG A 114 -1.20 -16.16 -4.83
CA ARG A 114 0.03 -16.98 -4.85
C ARG A 114 1.00 -16.53 -5.94
N LYS A 115 0.48 -16.29 -7.16
CA LYS A 115 1.30 -15.79 -8.29
C LYS A 115 1.91 -14.43 -7.98
N ALA A 116 1.12 -13.52 -7.40
CA ALA A 116 1.59 -12.19 -7.00
C ALA A 116 2.67 -12.27 -5.90
N LEU A 117 2.49 -13.12 -4.89
CA LEU A 117 3.50 -13.33 -3.84
C LEU A 117 4.81 -13.90 -4.40
N LEU A 118 4.75 -14.87 -5.32
CA LEU A 118 5.94 -15.40 -6.00
C LEU A 118 6.64 -14.32 -6.84
N GLN A 119 5.88 -13.44 -7.50
CA GLN A 119 6.45 -12.32 -8.22
C GLN A 119 7.14 -11.33 -7.26
N LEU A 120 6.48 -10.99 -6.14
CA LEU A 120 7.09 -10.11 -5.12
C LEU A 120 8.36 -10.70 -4.52
N THR A 121 8.41 -12.03 -4.28
CA THR A 121 9.64 -12.71 -3.82
C THR A 121 10.80 -12.50 -4.80
N ARG A 122 10.53 -12.63 -6.11
CA ARG A 122 11.54 -12.39 -7.16
C ARG A 122 11.95 -10.92 -7.24
N ASP A 123 10.98 -10.01 -7.14
CA ASP A 123 11.24 -8.57 -7.18
C ASP A 123 12.07 -8.13 -5.97
N MET A 124 11.79 -8.67 -4.77
CA MET A 124 12.60 -8.41 -3.58
C MET A 124 14.02 -8.97 -3.69
N ALA A 125 14.19 -10.16 -4.27
CA ALA A 125 15.51 -10.71 -4.56
C ALA A 125 16.29 -9.86 -5.60
N ALA A 126 15.58 -9.12 -6.46
CA ALA A 126 16.16 -8.14 -7.39
C ALA A 126 16.34 -6.74 -6.77
N GLY A 127 16.25 -6.59 -5.43
CA GLY A 127 16.51 -5.34 -4.72
C GLY A 127 15.35 -4.35 -4.71
N LYS A 128 14.09 -4.80 -4.93
CA LYS A 128 12.92 -3.92 -4.90
C LYS A 128 12.12 -4.11 -3.61
N PRO A 129 11.71 -3.03 -2.91
CA PRO A 129 10.79 -3.12 -1.78
C PRO A 129 9.41 -3.63 -2.21
N ALA A 130 8.69 -4.29 -1.30
CA ALA A 130 7.30 -4.67 -1.50
C ALA A 130 6.35 -3.81 -0.67
N GLY A 131 5.15 -3.49 -1.19
CA GLY A 131 4.13 -2.73 -0.48
C GLY A 131 2.81 -3.49 -0.36
N PHE A 132 2.24 -3.51 0.86
CA PHE A 132 0.97 -4.16 1.17
C PHE A 132 -0.01 -3.22 1.85
N THR A 133 -1.22 -3.16 1.30
CA THR A 133 -2.41 -2.73 2.03
C THR A 133 -2.99 -3.94 2.76
N LEU A 134 -2.89 -3.95 4.08
CA LEU A 134 -3.07 -5.16 4.89
C LEU A 134 -4.51 -5.67 4.95
N ASP A 135 -5.48 -4.77 4.96
CA ASP A 135 -6.91 -5.10 4.97
C ASP A 135 -7.44 -5.53 3.59
N GLY A 136 -6.55 -5.60 2.59
CA GLY A 136 -6.86 -6.08 1.25
C GLY A 136 -7.92 -5.24 0.52
N PRO A 137 -8.39 -5.69 -0.65
CA PRO A 137 -9.29 -4.90 -1.49
C PRO A 137 -10.77 -4.96 -1.08
N ARG A 138 -11.12 -5.76 -0.07
CA ARG A 138 -12.52 -6.03 0.35
C ARG A 138 -12.74 -5.90 1.84
N GLY A 139 -11.70 -5.62 2.61
CA GLY A 139 -11.77 -5.57 4.07
C GLY A 139 -11.89 -6.95 4.73
N PRO A 140 -12.33 -6.98 5.97
CA PRO A 140 -12.80 -5.84 6.78
C PRO A 140 -11.70 -4.84 7.14
N VAL A 141 -12.12 -3.57 7.34
CA VAL A 141 -11.20 -2.47 7.64
C VAL A 141 -10.41 -2.71 8.93
N ASN A 142 -9.10 -2.41 8.91
CA ASN A 142 -8.19 -2.59 10.04
C ASN A 142 -8.05 -4.05 10.55
N ILE A 143 -8.34 -5.03 9.71
CA ILE A 143 -8.00 -6.43 9.95
C ILE A 143 -6.96 -6.87 8.93
N ALA A 144 -5.76 -7.21 9.41
CA ALA A 144 -4.66 -7.54 8.53
C ALA A 144 -4.80 -8.92 7.91
N GLN A 145 -4.60 -9.01 6.60
CA GLN A 145 -4.40 -10.28 5.90
C GLN A 145 -2.93 -10.73 6.06
N PRO A 146 -2.65 -12.02 6.07
CA PRO A 146 -1.31 -12.53 6.41
C PRO A 146 -0.26 -12.35 5.29
N GLY A 147 -0.62 -11.76 4.13
CA GLY A 147 0.24 -11.70 2.93
C GLY A 147 1.62 -11.06 3.17
N ALA A 148 1.68 -9.96 3.92
CA ALA A 148 2.95 -9.29 4.25
C ALA A 148 3.83 -10.15 5.16
N VAL A 149 3.23 -10.83 6.14
CA VAL A 149 3.93 -11.74 7.06
C VAL A 149 4.46 -12.97 6.32
N TRP A 150 3.66 -13.54 5.43
CA TRP A 150 4.09 -14.65 4.56
C TRP A 150 5.26 -14.26 3.65
N LEU A 151 5.22 -13.06 3.05
CA LEU A 151 6.31 -12.58 2.20
C LEU A 151 7.59 -12.35 3.03
N ALA A 152 7.47 -11.76 4.22
CA ALA A 152 8.59 -11.57 5.12
C ALA A 152 9.24 -12.90 5.53
N LYS A 153 8.43 -13.91 5.90
CA LYS A 153 8.89 -15.29 6.16
C LYS A 153 9.64 -15.88 4.96
N ALA A 154 9.06 -15.79 3.77
CA ALA A 154 9.60 -16.41 2.56
C ALA A 154 10.90 -15.76 2.05
N THR A 155 11.09 -14.47 2.32
CA THR A 155 12.24 -13.70 1.81
C THR A 155 13.30 -13.40 2.87
N GLY A 156 13.00 -13.62 4.17
CA GLY A 156 13.82 -13.19 5.27
C GLY A 156 13.89 -11.67 5.46
N ASN A 157 13.17 -10.89 4.65
CA ASN A 157 13.14 -9.43 4.73
C ASN A 157 12.20 -8.94 5.85
N PRO A 158 12.50 -7.79 6.49
CA PRO A 158 11.68 -7.31 7.61
C PRO A 158 10.36 -6.71 7.14
N VAL A 159 9.31 -6.88 7.95
CA VAL A 159 8.08 -6.10 7.84
C VAL A 159 8.32 -4.73 8.42
N LEU A 160 7.97 -3.68 7.66
CA LEU A 160 8.07 -2.29 8.07
C LEU A 160 6.67 -1.68 8.13
N PRO A 161 6.05 -1.60 9.32
CA PRO A 161 4.75 -0.97 9.48
C PRO A 161 4.87 0.54 9.39
N PHE A 162 3.90 1.20 8.75
CA PHE A 162 3.81 2.65 8.75
C PHE A 162 2.35 3.11 8.69
N HIS A 163 2.11 4.34 9.14
CA HIS A 163 0.79 4.95 9.12
C HIS A 163 0.86 6.40 8.68
N LEU A 164 -0.18 6.85 7.97
CA LEU A 164 -0.36 8.25 7.58
C LEU A 164 -1.68 8.76 8.11
N GLU A 165 -1.68 10.02 8.56
CA GLU A 165 -2.90 10.71 8.96
C GLU A 165 -2.86 12.15 8.45
N ALA A 166 -3.97 12.64 7.88
CA ALA A 166 -4.06 14.01 7.39
C ALA A 166 -4.82 14.90 8.38
N SER A 167 -4.29 16.11 8.64
CA SER A 167 -4.92 17.09 9.54
C SER A 167 -6.31 17.54 9.07
N ARG A 168 -6.54 17.57 7.76
CA ARG A 168 -7.82 17.84 7.10
C ARG A 168 -7.96 16.93 5.89
N HIS A 169 -9.09 16.24 5.78
CA HIS A 169 -9.35 15.31 4.69
C HIS A 169 -10.86 15.19 4.41
N TRP A 170 -11.18 14.65 3.24
CA TRP A 170 -12.48 14.05 2.95
C TRP A 170 -12.37 12.54 3.19
N THR A 171 -13.40 11.96 3.77
CA THR A 171 -13.51 10.50 3.91
C THR A 171 -14.52 9.99 2.91
N LEU A 172 -14.12 9.04 2.07
CA LEU A 172 -15.02 8.41 1.14
C LEU A 172 -15.98 7.46 1.87
N GLY A 173 -17.19 7.30 1.35
CA GLY A 173 -18.17 6.31 1.82
C GLY A 173 -17.84 4.86 1.40
N SER A 174 -16.57 4.57 1.05
CA SER A 174 -16.08 3.25 0.71
C SER A 174 -15.88 2.37 1.95
N TRP A 175 -15.79 1.05 1.75
CA TRP A 175 -15.58 0.08 2.83
C TRP A 175 -14.33 0.39 3.68
N ASP A 176 -13.26 0.93 3.07
CA ASP A 176 -11.97 1.24 3.70
C ASP A 176 -11.87 2.65 4.29
N ARG A 177 -12.93 3.46 4.12
CA ARG A 177 -12.98 4.84 4.55
C ARG A 177 -11.73 5.63 4.10
N THR A 178 -11.40 5.49 2.81
CA THR A 178 -10.24 6.16 2.22
C THR A 178 -10.24 7.65 2.53
N GLN A 179 -9.12 8.13 3.07
CA GLN A 179 -8.88 9.54 3.30
C GLN A 179 -8.25 10.18 2.05
N ILE A 180 -8.89 11.25 1.58
CA ILE A 180 -8.34 12.16 0.58
C ILE A 180 -7.90 13.42 1.32
N PRO A 181 -6.59 13.67 1.50
CA PRO A 181 -6.13 14.91 2.14
C PRO A 181 -6.65 16.13 1.39
N LYS A 182 -7.08 17.16 2.12
CA LYS A 182 -7.43 18.45 1.49
C LYS A 182 -6.16 19.18 1.05
N PRO A 183 -6.23 20.03 0.01
CA PRO A 183 -5.11 20.87 -0.38
C PRO A 183 -4.53 21.65 0.82
N PHE A 184 -3.21 21.75 0.88
CA PHE A 184 -2.45 22.41 1.94
C PHE A 184 -2.63 21.79 3.35
N ALA A 185 -3.20 20.58 3.44
CA ALA A 185 -3.24 19.85 4.70
C ALA A 185 -1.84 19.38 5.11
N THR A 186 -1.61 19.29 6.41
CA THR A 186 -0.44 18.60 6.95
C THR A 186 -0.74 17.11 7.02
N VAL A 187 0.18 16.29 6.53
CA VAL A 187 0.13 14.82 6.63
C VAL A 187 1.26 14.37 7.54
N ALA A 188 0.91 13.68 8.62
CA ALA A 188 1.86 12.97 9.46
C ALA A 188 2.10 11.58 8.87
N LEU A 189 3.37 11.23 8.65
CA LEU A 189 3.83 9.89 8.33
C LEU A 189 4.67 9.38 9.50
N VAL A 190 4.25 8.29 10.10
CA VAL A 190 5.00 7.61 11.16
C VAL A 190 5.37 6.23 10.68
N VAL A 191 6.66 5.95 10.65
CA VAL A 191 7.23 4.64 10.33
C VAL A 191 7.61 3.97 11.65
N GLY A 192 7.13 2.75 11.85
CA GLY A 192 7.39 1.97 13.05
C GLY A 192 8.70 1.17 12.96
N GLU A 193 9.08 0.59 14.08
CA GLU A 193 10.21 -0.33 14.12
C GLU A 193 9.95 -1.56 13.25
N PRO A 194 10.91 -1.97 12.41
CA PRO A 194 10.80 -3.18 11.62
C PRO A 194 10.83 -4.42 12.52
N PHE A 195 10.22 -5.50 12.05
CA PHE A 195 10.35 -6.80 12.70
C PHE A 195 10.53 -7.91 11.67
N SER A 196 11.23 -8.96 12.05
CA SER A 196 11.47 -10.13 11.22
C SER A 196 10.52 -11.27 11.57
N VAL A 197 10.23 -12.09 10.58
CA VAL A 197 9.46 -13.33 10.74
C VAL A 197 10.43 -14.51 10.50
N PRO A 198 10.58 -15.42 11.45
CA PRO A 198 11.49 -16.58 11.28
C PRO A 198 11.09 -17.43 10.07
N ALA A 199 12.09 -17.97 9.34
CA ALA A 199 11.85 -18.80 8.17
C ALA A 199 11.13 -20.12 8.51
N ASP A 200 11.30 -20.62 9.72
CA ASP A 200 10.68 -21.83 10.29
C ASP A 200 9.37 -21.53 11.03
N ALA A 201 8.91 -20.28 11.09
CA ALA A 201 7.69 -19.89 11.79
C ALA A 201 6.50 -20.78 11.39
N ASN A 202 5.83 -21.38 12.37
CA ASN A 202 4.62 -22.16 12.19
C ASN A 202 3.37 -21.27 12.03
N GLU A 203 2.20 -21.87 11.80
CA GLU A 203 0.94 -21.12 11.61
C GLU A 203 0.57 -20.24 12.81
N SER A 204 0.79 -20.70 14.03
CA SER A 204 0.52 -19.94 15.25
C SER A 204 1.43 -18.70 15.35
N GLN A 205 2.70 -18.83 14.99
CA GLN A 205 3.66 -17.73 14.97
C GLN A 205 3.35 -16.72 13.85
N ILE A 206 2.89 -17.18 12.68
CA ILE A 206 2.41 -16.32 11.60
C ILE A 206 1.19 -15.51 12.07
N GLU A 207 0.22 -16.16 12.72
CA GLU A 207 -0.96 -15.49 13.25
C GLU A 207 -0.60 -14.49 14.38
N ALA A 208 0.34 -14.83 15.25
CA ALA A 208 0.85 -13.93 16.26
C ALA A 208 1.54 -12.70 15.63
N ALA A 209 2.37 -12.89 14.59
CA ALA A 209 3.00 -11.81 13.85
C ALA A 209 1.97 -10.91 13.15
N ARG A 210 0.90 -11.49 12.58
CA ARG A 210 -0.19 -10.75 11.96
C ARG A 210 -0.93 -9.86 12.99
N ARG A 211 -1.25 -10.39 14.17
CA ARG A 211 -1.90 -9.61 15.26
C ARG A 211 -0.97 -8.53 15.80
N SER A 212 0.29 -8.85 16.03
CA SER A 212 1.29 -7.84 16.43
C SER A 212 1.39 -6.69 15.42
N LEU A 213 1.24 -6.98 14.12
CA LEU A 213 1.22 -5.95 13.08
C LEU A 213 0.01 -5.02 13.21
N GLU A 214 -1.19 -5.55 13.53
CA GLU A 214 -2.39 -4.75 13.79
C GLU A 214 -2.19 -3.79 14.98
N GLU A 215 -1.66 -4.32 16.09
CA GLU A 215 -1.37 -3.54 17.31
C GLU A 215 -0.35 -2.43 17.04
N ARG A 216 0.73 -2.73 16.32
CA ARG A 216 1.73 -1.75 15.88
C ARG A 216 1.11 -0.64 15.04
N LEU A 217 0.25 -0.98 14.07
CA LEU A 217 -0.43 0.02 13.25
C LEU A 217 -1.40 0.88 14.03
N ALA A 218 -2.10 0.33 15.02
CA ALA A 218 -2.94 1.11 15.93
C ALA A 218 -2.13 2.12 16.76
N ALA A 219 -0.97 1.69 17.27
CA ALA A 219 -0.04 2.57 17.98
C ALA A 219 0.52 3.67 17.06
N LEU A 220 0.89 3.34 15.82
CA LEU A 220 1.37 4.32 14.83
C LEU A 220 0.31 5.35 14.47
N LYS A 221 -0.96 4.95 14.38
CA LYS A 221 -2.07 5.89 14.20
C LYS A 221 -2.15 6.90 15.35
N THR A 222 -2.04 6.43 16.58
CA THR A 222 -2.04 7.30 17.76
C THR A 222 -0.88 8.30 17.73
N ARG A 223 0.33 7.84 17.36
CA ARG A 223 1.52 8.68 17.19
C ARG A 223 1.34 9.71 16.08
N ALA A 224 0.79 9.32 14.92
CA ALA A 224 0.52 10.23 13.81
C ALA A 224 -0.46 11.35 14.19
N LEU A 225 -1.53 11.02 14.93
CA LEU A 225 -2.47 12.00 15.45
C LEU A 225 -1.81 12.94 16.47
N ALA A 226 -0.91 12.44 17.32
CA ALA A 226 -0.15 13.28 18.26
C ALA A 226 0.81 14.23 17.54
N LEU A 227 1.48 13.75 16.48
CA LEU A 227 2.39 14.54 15.64
C LEU A 227 1.64 15.71 14.95
N LEU A 228 0.41 15.47 14.49
CA LEU A 228 -0.45 16.52 13.93
C LEU A 228 -0.88 17.57 14.96
N ARG A 229 -1.17 17.16 16.20
CA ARG A 229 -1.56 18.08 17.27
C ARG A 229 -0.43 19.05 17.63
N ARG A 230 0.79 18.54 17.78
CA ARG A 230 1.98 19.36 18.03
C ARG A 230 2.25 20.38 16.92
N ALA A 231 1.93 20.05 15.68
CA ALA A 231 2.12 20.94 14.53
C ALA A 231 1.11 22.10 14.48
N ASN A 232 -0.04 21.97 15.14
CA ASN A 232 -1.06 23.04 15.20
C ASN A 232 -0.84 23.97 16.41
N SER A 233 0.05 23.62 17.34
CA SER A 233 0.35 24.38 18.55
C SER A 233 1.66 25.20 18.44
N ALA A 234 2.38 25.05 17.32
CA ALA A 234 3.60 25.78 16.97
C ALA A 234 3.34 26.71 15.77
#